data_cddc151f74f72322a45671c919536c52
#
_entry.id   cddc151f74f72322a45671c919536c52
#
_cell.length_a   1.000
_cell.length_b   1.000
_cell.length_c   1.000
_cell.angle_alpha   90.00
_cell.angle_beta   90.00
_cell.angle_gamma   90.00
#
_symmetry.space_group_name_H-M   'P 1'
#
loop_
_entity.id
_entity.type
_entity.pdbx_description
1 polymer ?
#
loop_
_entity_poly.entity_id
_entity_poly.type
_entity_poly.pdbx_seq_one_letter_code
_entity_poly.pdbx_strand_id
1 'polypeptide(L)'
;MKQARWMLMVLAALLLSIGIASAELNYILPDSNSRELTWDEVARWDYETLGYAFNEIFARHGYVFHPGEKYDNYFSCQPWYTPNRDTNNQRAVYPYLNATEWANYELIKEVRGYKAENGDSGESMWTYFSGGFDTLGGFDYVQLRTGQNLPVYSAPSRNSWRGANGKASVGTNGAIYSAGWENGWLLVMYETNSGSVRVGYVSGDDIRGGVPMDTSLTFSYTTATLNAGTALTDDPAMRKTTIAQLRAGSQVTYLTSFFNKSAWDYIETTVDGQTTRGFVPAGCLTIHGD
;
A
#
# COMPACT_ATOMS: atom_id res chain seq x y z
N MET A 1 -51.77 6.52 -2.02
CA MET A 1 -50.98 6.00 -3.16
C MET A 1 -49.95 7.01 -3.71
N LYS A 2 -50.18 8.35 -3.67
CA LYS A 2 -49.19 9.34 -4.16
C LYS A 2 -47.95 9.48 -3.22
N GLN A 3 -48.09 9.33 -1.91
CA GLN A 3 -46.99 9.42 -0.96
C GLN A 3 -46.03 8.21 -1.03
N ALA A 4 -46.52 7.01 -1.34
CA ALA A 4 -45.70 5.83 -1.50
C ALA A 4 -44.78 5.90 -2.75
N ARG A 5 -45.23 6.59 -3.81
CA ARG A 5 -44.42 6.81 -5.02
C ARG A 5 -43.29 7.80 -4.80
N TRP A 6 -43.48 8.80 -3.96
CA TRP A 6 -42.41 9.76 -3.60
C TRP A 6 -41.34 9.11 -2.71
N MET A 7 -41.73 8.25 -1.76
CA MET A 7 -40.79 7.51 -0.94
C MET A 7 -39.94 6.52 -1.75
N LEU A 8 -40.53 5.86 -2.76
CA LEU A 8 -39.80 4.98 -3.67
C LEU A 8 -38.81 5.74 -4.58
N MET A 9 -39.15 6.95 -5.03
CA MET A 9 -38.22 7.76 -5.82
C MET A 9 -37.05 8.32 -4.96
N VAL A 10 -37.30 8.67 -3.71
CA VAL A 10 -36.26 9.13 -2.79
C VAL A 10 -35.33 7.96 -2.40
N LEU A 11 -35.88 6.76 -2.21
CA LEU A 11 -35.07 5.58 -1.93
C LEU A 11 -34.24 5.13 -3.14
N ALA A 12 -34.78 5.25 -4.37
CA ALA A 12 -34.05 4.99 -5.60
C ALA A 12 -32.97 6.04 -5.87
N ALA A 13 -33.19 7.31 -5.49
CA ALA A 13 -32.17 8.35 -5.59
C ALA A 13 -31.05 8.20 -4.53
N LEU A 14 -31.35 7.66 -3.34
CA LEU A 14 -30.33 7.33 -2.32
C LEU A 14 -29.53 6.07 -2.68
N LEU A 15 -30.10 5.12 -3.42
CA LEU A 15 -29.38 3.92 -3.88
C LEU A 15 -28.49 4.19 -5.10
N LEU A 16 -28.68 5.30 -5.80
CA LEU A 16 -27.84 5.73 -6.92
C LEU A 16 -26.66 6.62 -6.52
N SER A 17 -26.53 6.95 -5.22
CA SER A 17 -25.42 7.71 -4.66
C SER A 17 -24.43 6.85 -3.86
N ILE A 18 -24.52 5.52 -3.95
CA ILE A 18 -23.34 4.68 -3.72
C ILE A 18 -22.49 4.88 -4.98
N GLY A 19 -21.80 6.02 -5.02
CA GLY A 19 -20.71 6.21 -5.93
C GLY A 19 -19.79 5.01 -5.70
N ILE A 20 -19.67 4.16 -6.70
CA ILE A 20 -18.47 3.35 -6.86
C ILE A 20 -17.38 4.43 -6.78
N ALA A 21 -16.66 4.51 -5.65
CA ALA A 21 -15.38 5.17 -5.62
C ALA A 21 -14.60 4.43 -6.70
N SER A 22 -14.56 4.99 -7.92
CA SER A 22 -13.62 4.53 -8.91
C SER A 22 -12.30 4.66 -8.23
N ALA A 23 -11.61 3.54 -7.97
CA ALA A 23 -10.24 3.56 -7.53
C ALA A 23 -9.54 4.54 -8.48
N GLU A 24 -9.15 5.70 -7.95
CA GLU A 24 -8.47 6.71 -8.75
C GLU A 24 -7.25 6.00 -9.32
N LEU A 25 -7.12 5.94 -10.63
CA LEU A 25 -6.01 5.24 -11.25
C LEU A 25 -4.73 5.98 -10.85
N ASN A 26 -3.97 5.40 -9.94
CA ASN A 26 -2.77 5.99 -9.37
C ASN A 26 -1.62 5.95 -10.39
N TYR A 27 -1.67 6.83 -11.36
CA TYR A 27 -0.53 7.09 -12.24
C TYR A 27 0.46 8.03 -11.55
N ILE A 28 1.74 7.74 -11.68
CA ILE A 28 2.82 8.59 -11.13
C ILE A 28 2.88 9.92 -11.90
N LEU A 29 2.78 9.80 -13.23
CA LEU A 29 2.75 10.95 -14.15
C LEU A 29 1.52 10.81 -15.07
N PRO A 30 0.30 11.14 -14.57
CA PRO A 30 -0.96 10.84 -15.27
C PRO A 30 -1.04 11.43 -16.67
N ASP A 31 -0.49 12.63 -16.86
CA ASP A 31 -0.58 13.37 -18.13
C ASP A 31 0.53 13.00 -19.13
N SER A 32 1.43 12.08 -18.79
CA SER A 32 2.62 11.78 -19.60
C SER A 32 2.30 11.22 -21.01
N ASN A 33 1.06 10.79 -21.25
CA ASN A 33 0.59 10.33 -22.56
C ASN A 33 -0.13 11.39 -23.40
N SER A 34 -0.45 12.55 -22.80
CA SER A 34 -1.34 13.57 -23.39
C SER A 34 -0.72 14.95 -23.56
N ARG A 35 0.31 15.29 -22.80
CA ARG A 35 1.09 16.52 -22.90
C ARG A 35 2.55 16.33 -22.54
N GLU A 36 3.38 17.23 -23.02
CA GLU A 36 4.77 17.31 -22.55
C GLU A 36 4.81 17.82 -21.10
N LEU A 37 5.60 17.16 -20.29
CA LEU A 37 5.85 17.52 -18.89
C LEU A 37 7.02 18.50 -18.81
N THR A 38 7.06 19.28 -17.75
CA THR A 38 8.18 20.17 -17.46
C THR A 38 9.23 19.45 -16.61
N TRP A 39 10.45 20.01 -16.61
CA TRP A 39 11.53 19.53 -15.74
C TRP A 39 11.10 19.49 -14.26
N ASP A 40 10.47 20.56 -13.77
CA ASP A 40 10.07 20.68 -12.37
C ASP A 40 9.01 19.64 -11.97
N GLU A 41 8.06 19.33 -12.87
CA GLU A 41 7.04 18.29 -12.63
C GLU A 41 7.69 16.92 -12.48
N VAL A 42 8.71 16.62 -13.27
CA VAL A 42 9.44 15.36 -13.20
C VAL A 42 10.43 15.37 -12.04
N ALA A 43 11.19 16.44 -11.84
CA ALA A 43 12.22 16.54 -10.83
C ALA A 43 11.69 16.55 -9.38
N ARG A 44 10.39 16.80 -9.19
CA ARG A 44 9.75 16.67 -7.86
C ARG A 44 9.84 15.26 -7.28
N TRP A 45 9.92 14.24 -8.13
CA TRP A 45 9.98 12.83 -7.71
C TRP A 45 11.40 12.38 -7.43
N ASP A 46 11.57 11.45 -6.47
CA ASP A 46 12.86 10.84 -6.18
C ASP A 46 13.35 9.91 -7.32
N TYR A 47 14.61 9.56 -7.29
CA TYR A 47 15.24 8.70 -8.30
C TYR A 47 14.55 7.35 -8.46
N GLU A 48 14.09 6.76 -7.34
CA GLU A 48 13.41 5.47 -7.37
C GLU A 48 12.03 5.60 -8.02
N THR A 49 11.24 6.59 -7.61
CA THR A 49 9.92 6.90 -8.19
C THR A 49 10.00 7.16 -9.69
N LEU A 50 11.02 7.92 -10.12
CA LEU A 50 11.25 8.13 -11.56
C LEU A 50 11.58 6.84 -12.32
N GLY A 51 12.12 5.81 -11.65
CA GLY A 51 12.26 4.48 -12.22
C GLY A 51 10.93 3.80 -12.48
N TYR A 52 9.96 3.97 -11.59
CA TYR A 52 8.59 3.50 -11.81
C TYR A 52 7.86 4.34 -12.87
N ALA A 53 7.95 5.67 -12.82
CA ALA A 53 7.35 6.57 -13.80
C ALA A 53 7.86 6.29 -15.23
N PHE A 54 9.14 6.04 -15.38
CA PHE A 54 9.76 5.60 -16.64
C PHE A 54 9.13 4.31 -17.17
N ASN A 55 8.99 3.31 -16.30
CA ASN A 55 8.41 2.02 -16.68
C ASN A 55 6.89 2.07 -16.82
N GLU A 56 6.20 3.03 -16.19
CA GLU A 56 4.75 3.25 -16.33
C GLU A 56 4.37 3.54 -17.79
N ILE A 57 5.19 4.33 -18.52
CA ILE A 57 4.96 4.59 -19.94
C ILE A 57 4.89 3.27 -20.73
N PHE A 58 5.80 2.33 -20.47
CA PHE A 58 5.78 1.02 -21.12
C PHE A 58 4.65 0.12 -20.62
N ALA A 59 4.37 0.15 -19.31
CA ALA A 59 3.31 -0.65 -18.70
C ALA A 59 1.93 -0.32 -19.30
N ARG A 60 1.66 0.95 -19.59
CA ARG A 60 0.41 1.40 -20.26
C ARG A 60 0.21 0.79 -21.63
N HIS A 61 1.30 0.38 -22.30
CA HIS A 61 1.27 -0.29 -23.59
C HIS A 61 1.47 -1.81 -23.48
N GLY A 62 1.26 -2.38 -22.29
CA GLY A 62 1.26 -3.82 -22.06
C GLY A 62 2.65 -4.46 -22.00
N TYR A 63 3.72 -3.70 -21.72
CA TYR A 63 5.06 -4.25 -21.55
C TYR A 63 5.07 -5.33 -20.47
N VAL A 64 5.66 -6.49 -20.80
CA VAL A 64 5.77 -7.62 -19.86
C VAL A 64 7.07 -7.53 -19.10
N PHE A 65 6.99 -7.24 -17.80
CA PHE A 65 8.14 -7.20 -16.91
C PHE A 65 8.63 -8.60 -16.55
N HIS A 66 9.87 -8.70 -16.09
CA HIS A 66 10.43 -9.97 -15.61
C HIS A 66 9.69 -10.42 -14.35
N PRO A 67 9.09 -11.63 -14.36
CA PRO A 67 8.28 -12.12 -13.25
C PRO A 67 9.02 -12.11 -11.92
N GLY A 68 8.37 -11.55 -10.89
CA GLY A 68 8.89 -11.47 -9.52
C GLY A 68 9.90 -10.35 -9.25
N GLU A 69 10.27 -9.57 -10.26
CA GLU A 69 11.09 -8.38 -10.05
C GLU A 69 10.25 -7.17 -9.61
N LYS A 70 10.91 -6.12 -9.13
CA LYS A 70 10.24 -4.99 -8.47
C LYS A 70 9.17 -4.29 -9.34
N TYR A 71 9.39 -4.19 -10.66
CA TYR A 71 8.44 -3.55 -11.56
C TYR A 71 7.26 -4.47 -11.88
N ASP A 72 7.50 -5.77 -12.07
CA ASP A 72 6.42 -6.75 -12.19
C ASP A 72 5.53 -6.76 -10.95
N ASN A 73 6.16 -6.83 -9.76
CA ASN A 73 5.44 -6.80 -8.49
C ASN A 73 4.59 -5.54 -8.29
N TYR A 74 5.03 -4.40 -8.80
CA TYR A 74 4.27 -3.15 -8.72
C TYR A 74 3.15 -3.08 -9.76
N PHE A 75 3.49 -3.26 -11.06
CA PHE A 75 2.52 -3.05 -12.13
C PHE A 75 1.46 -4.13 -12.16
N SER A 76 1.77 -5.39 -11.83
CA SER A 76 0.78 -6.46 -11.75
C SER A 76 -0.31 -6.25 -10.69
N CYS A 77 -0.09 -5.34 -9.73
CA CYS A 77 -1.10 -4.90 -8.77
C CYS A 77 -1.88 -3.66 -9.24
N GLN A 78 -1.58 -3.10 -10.40
CA GLN A 78 -2.31 -1.95 -10.92
C GLN A 78 -3.53 -2.40 -11.73
N PRO A 79 -4.76 -1.90 -11.44
CA PRO A 79 -5.98 -2.35 -12.11
C PRO A 79 -6.02 -2.03 -13.60
N TRP A 80 -5.21 -1.09 -14.05
CA TRP A 80 -5.10 -0.67 -15.44
C TRP A 80 -4.04 -1.42 -16.25
N TYR A 81 -3.14 -2.17 -15.59
CA TYR A 81 -2.06 -2.87 -16.28
C TYR A 81 -2.54 -4.18 -16.91
N THR A 82 -2.36 -4.28 -18.22
CA THR A 82 -2.72 -5.47 -18.99
C THR A 82 -1.50 -5.94 -19.79
N PRO A 83 -0.70 -6.88 -19.26
CA PRO A 83 0.50 -7.36 -19.95
C PRO A 83 0.14 -8.07 -21.27
N ASN A 84 0.91 -7.80 -22.30
CA ASN A 84 0.79 -8.43 -23.63
C ASN A 84 2.06 -9.20 -23.95
N ARG A 85 1.96 -10.50 -24.23
CA ARG A 85 3.11 -11.39 -24.50
C ARG A 85 3.98 -10.93 -25.67
N ASP A 86 3.42 -10.20 -26.62
CA ASP A 86 4.16 -9.68 -27.78
C ASP A 86 5.04 -8.47 -27.41
N THR A 87 4.93 -7.96 -26.18
CA THR A 87 5.65 -6.79 -25.67
C THR A 87 6.62 -7.16 -24.53
N ASN A 88 7.35 -8.26 -24.67
CA ASN A 88 8.29 -8.76 -23.66
C ASN A 88 9.70 -8.10 -23.72
N ASN A 89 9.89 -7.10 -24.55
CA ASN A 89 11.07 -6.25 -24.58
C ASN A 89 10.67 -4.81 -24.93
N GLN A 90 11.47 -3.84 -24.50
CA GLN A 90 11.15 -2.42 -24.70
C GLN A 90 11.01 -2.06 -26.17
N ARG A 91 11.82 -2.63 -27.06
CA ARG A 91 11.77 -2.36 -28.50
C ARG A 91 10.45 -2.79 -29.13
N ALA A 92 9.80 -3.81 -28.60
CA ALA A 92 8.48 -4.24 -29.06
C ALA A 92 7.38 -3.22 -28.70
N VAL A 93 7.58 -2.43 -27.64
CA VAL A 93 6.64 -1.38 -27.20
C VAL A 93 6.86 -0.06 -27.94
N TYR A 94 8.08 0.23 -28.39
CA TYR A 94 8.42 1.51 -29.04
C TYR A 94 7.46 1.98 -30.14
N PRO A 95 6.95 1.13 -31.03
CA PRO A 95 6.01 1.55 -32.07
C PRO A 95 4.66 2.04 -31.56
N TYR A 96 4.31 1.75 -30.31
CA TYR A 96 3.04 2.13 -29.71
C TYR A 96 3.12 3.48 -28.97
N LEU A 97 4.31 3.97 -28.63
CA LEU A 97 4.50 5.26 -27.97
C LEU A 97 4.20 6.39 -28.96
N ASN A 98 3.39 7.36 -28.52
CA ASN A 98 3.18 8.60 -29.26
C ASN A 98 4.35 9.58 -29.07
N ALA A 99 4.35 10.69 -29.80
CA ALA A 99 5.43 11.69 -29.75
C ALA A 99 5.59 12.32 -28.35
N THR A 100 4.48 12.54 -27.64
CA THR A 100 4.44 13.11 -26.29
C THR A 100 5.05 12.13 -25.28
N GLU A 101 4.70 10.86 -25.36
CA GLU A 101 5.27 9.82 -24.51
C GLU A 101 6.77 9.67 -24.75
N TRP A 102 7.23 9.78 -25.98
CA TRP A 102 8.66 9.79 -26.30
C TRP A 102 9.39 10.99 -25.70
N ALA A 103 8.83 12.20 -25.81
CA ALA A 103 9.40 13.40 -25.21
C ALA A 103 9.50 13.25 -23.68
N ASN A 104 8.44 12.78 -23.05
CA ASN A 104 8.41 12.57 -21.60
C ASN A 104 9.34 11.44 -21.14
N TYR A 105 9.46 10.36 -21.92
CA TYR A 105 10.42 9.28 -21.67
C TYR A 105 11.86 9.81 -21.63
N GLU A 106 12.25 10.61 -22.62
CA GLU A 106 13.61 11.20 -22.64
C GLU A 106 13.80 12.20 -21.48
N LEU A 107 12.81 13.03 -21.18
CA LEU A 107 12.86 13.94 -20.04
C LEU A 107 13.05 13.19 -18.71
N ILE A 108 12.30 12.11 -18.48
CA ILE A 108 12.43 11.31 -17.25
C ILE A 108 13.85 10.70 -17.15
N LYS A 109 14.41 10.23 -18.25
CA LYS A 109 15.80 9.73 -18.28
C LYS A 109 16.80 10.80 -17.91
N GLU A 110 16.65 11.99 -18.49
CA GLU A 110 17.53 13.13 -18.25
C GLU A 110 17.50 13.54 -16.75
N VAL A 111 16.31 13.71 -16.19
CA VAL A 111 16.14 14.04 -14.77
C VAL A 111 16.71 12.96 -13.86
N ARG A 112 16.48 11.68 -14.19
CA ARG A 112 17.09 10.57 -13.43
C ARG A 112 18.61 10.59 -13.49
N GLY A 113 19.18 10.84 -14.66
CA GLY A 113 20.64 10.99 -14.83
C GLY A 113 21.18 12.11 -13.97
N TYR A 114 20.52 13.28 -14.01
CA TYR A 114 20.90 14.43 -13.17
C TYR A 114 20.89 14.09 -11.67
N LYS A 115 19.82 13.39 -11.18
CA LYS A 115 19.72 12.99 -9.76
C LYS A 115 20.77 11.96 -9.35
N ALA A 116 21.14 11.05 -10.24
CA ALA A 116 22.20 10.07 -9.98
C ALA A 116 23.57 10.74 -9.77
N GLU A 117 23.83 11.85 -10.46
CA GLU A 117 25.09 12.58 -10.40
C GLU A 117 25.13 13.65 -9.29
N ASN A 118 24.00 14.30 -9.01
CA ASN A 118 23.93 15.48 -8.14
C ASN A 118 23.23 15.25 -6.81
N GLY A 119 22.75 14.03 -6.55
CA GLY A 119 21.99 13.66 -5.36
C GLY A 119 20.49 13.72 -5.56
N ASP A 120 19.81 12.90 -4.79
CA ASP A 120 18.37 12.72 -4.87
C ASP A 120 17.64 13.51 -3.79
N SER A 121 16.85 14.51 -4.20
CA SER A 121 16.07 15.37 -3.30
C SER A 121 14.57 15.35 -3.59
N GLY A 122 14.08 14.36 -4.37
CA GLY A 122 12.69 14.28 -4.77
C GLY A 122 11.78 13.65 -3.72
N GLU A 123 10.49 13.76 -3.96
CA GLU A 123 9.42 13.12 -3.18
C GLU A 123 9.26 11.67 -3.62
N SER A 124 9.12 10.75 -2.66
CA SER A 124 8.80 9.35 -2.97
C SER A 124 7.32 9.19 -3.28
N MET A 125 6.99 8.46 -4.36
CA MET A 125 5.61 8.10 -4.67
C MET A 125 4.94 7.33 -3.53
N TRP A 126 5.70 6.56 -2.78
CA TRP A 126 5.17 5.81 -1.64
C TRP A 126 4.66 6.75 -0.55
N THR A 127 5.44 7.77 -0.19
CA THR A 127 5.00 8.81 0.75
C THR A 127 3.85 9.63 0.16
N TYR A 128 3.93 10.02 -1.09
CA TYR A 128 2.91 10.81 -1.77
C TYR A 128 1.57 10.08 -1.83
N PHE A 129 1.55 8.84 -2.34
CA PHE A 129 0.31 8.06 -2.46
C PHE A 129 -0.20 7.55 -1.12
N SER A 130 0.66 7.30 -0.15
CA SER A 130 0.24 6.94 1.20
C SER A 130 -0.42 8.10 1.94
N GLY A 131 -0.15 9.34 1.53
CA GLY A 131 -0.64 10.52 2.24
C GLY A 131 0.07 10.81 3.54
N GLY A 132 1.13 10.09 3.84
CA GLY A 132 1.93 10.24 5.05
C GLY A 132 1.43 9.40 6.22
N PHE A 133 2.09 9.54 7.35
CA PHE A 133 1.86 8.75 8.56
C PHE A 133 0.43 8.86 9.11
N ASP A 134 -0.11 10.07 9.17
CA ASP A 134 -1.39 10.36 9.86
C ASP A 134 -2.63 10.01 9.03
N THR A 135 -2.47 9.43 7.85
CA THR A 135 -3.57 9.30 6.90
C THR A 135 -4.08 7.88 6.67
N LEU A 136 -3.52 6.87 7.35
CA LEU A 136 -4.09 5.51 7.30
C LEU A 136 -5.41 5.49 8.06
N GLY A 137 -6.52 5.46 7.32
CA GLY A 137 -7.87 5.49 7.89
C GLY A 137 -8.13 4.33 8.85
N GLY A 138 -8.90 4.59 9.89
CA GLY A 138 -9.21 3.61 10.93
C GLY A 138 -8.18 3.53 12.06
N PHE A 139 -7.13 4.35 12.03
CA PHE A 139 -6.18 4.47 13.14
C PHE A 139 -6.33 5.84 13.81
N ASP A 140 -6.75 5.84 15.06
CA ASP A 140 -6.92 7.04 15.89
C ASP A 140 -5.77 7.18 16.90
N TYR A 141 -5.40 8.42 17.21
CA TYR A 141 -4.40 8.70 18.24
C TYR A 141 -4.81 8.14 19.60
N VAL A 142 -3.91 7.40 20.24
CA VAL A 142 -4.10 6.87 21.59
C VAL A 142 -2.99 7.32 22.54
N GLN A 143 -3.37 7.85 23.68
CA GLN A 143 -2.45 8.25 24.74
C GLN A 143 -2.18 7.07 25.67
N LEU A 144 -1.07 6.39 25.51
CA LEU A 144 -0.60 5.39 26.47
C LEU A 144 0.20 6.06 27.59
N ARG A 145 0.24 5.41 28.78
CA ARG A 145 1.14 5.85 29.84
C ARG A 145 2.57 5.88 29.34
N THR A 146 3.25 7.01 29.50
CA THR A 146 4.64 7.23 29.04
C THR A 146 5.66 6.36 29.77
N GLY A 147 6.86 6.23 29.19
CA GLY A 147 8.00 5.52 29.80
C GLY A 147 7.91 4.00 29.70
N GLN A 148 7.16 3.48 28.75
CA GLN A 148 7.11 2.06 28.46
C GLN A 148 7.83 1.77 27.12
N ASN A 149 8.37 0.56 27.00
CA ASN A 149 8.84 0.00 25.74
C ASN A 149 8.11 -1.34 25.53
N LEU A 150 7.14 -1.32 24.63
CA LEU A 150 6.18 -2.41 24.45
C LEU A 150 6.62 -3.30 23.27
N PRO A 151 6.72 -4.62 23.45
CA PRO A 151 6.98 -5.54 22.34
C PRO A 151 5.89 -5.45 21.27
N VAL A 152 6.29 -5.38 19.99
CA VAL A 152 5.37 -5.38 18.86
C VAL A 152 5.48 -6.67 18.08
N TYR A 153 4.34 -7.22 17.70
CA TYR A 153 4.16 -8.48 16.99
C TYR A 153 3.39 -8.26 15.71
N SER A 154 3.64 -9.02 14.67
CA SER A 154 2.92 -8.87 13.39
C SER A 154 1.48 -9.40 13.44
N ALA A 155 1.17 -10.31 14.34
CA ALA A 155 -0.16 -10.90 14.57
C ALA A 155 -0.46 -10.96 16.07
N PRO A 156 -1.73 -11.17 16.51
CA PRO A 156 -2.11 -11.20 17.93
C PRO A 156 -1.65 -12.50 18.61
N SER A 157 -0.35 -12.74 18.59
CA SER A 157 0.30 -13.92 19.16
C SER A 157 1.75 -13.63 19.52
N ARG A 158 2.20 -14.09 20.69
CA ARG A 158 3.60 -13.99 21.12
C ARG A 158 4.58 -14.82 20.27
N ASN A 159 4.06 -15.74 19.47
CA ASN A 159 4.85 -16.57 18.53
C ASN A 159 4.89 -16.01 17.10
N SER A 160 4.28 -14.83 16.84
CA SER A 160 4.30 -14.21 15.54
C SER A 160 5.60 -13.45 15.30
N TRP A 161 5.84 -13.08 14.04
CA TRP A 161 7.04 -12.35 13.62
C TRP A 161 7.17 -10.98 14.33
N ARG A 162 8.39 -10.62 14.72
CA ARG A 162 8.71 -9.40 15.49
C ARG A 162 9.83 -8.58 14.88
N GLY A 163 9.78 -8.34 13.58
CA GLY A 163 10.84 -7.65 12.87
C GLY A 163 12.03 -8.56 12.53
N ALA A 164 12.88 -8.13 11.62
CA ALA A 164 13.99 -8.92 11.10
C ALA A 164 14.97 -9.42 12.17
N ASN A 165 15.08 -8.71 13.31
CA ASN A 165 15.94 -9.08 14.45
C ASN A 165 15.18 -9.73 15.63
N GLY A 166 13.87 -10.01 15.46
CA GLY A 166 13.02 -10.59 16.50
C GLY A 166 12.73 -9.68 17.70
N LYS A 167 12.99 -8.36 17.60
CA LYS A 167 12.96 -7.43 18.74
C LYS A 167 12.15 -6.16 18.50
N ALA A 168 11.21 -6.16 17.53
CA ALA A 168 10.37 -5.00 17.29
C ALA A 168 9.68 -4.54 18.59
N SER A 169 9.70 -3.23 18.84
CA SER A 169 9.08 -2.60 20.00
C SER A 169 8.71 -1.16 19.70
N VAL A 170 7.76 -0.62 20.45
CA VAL A 170 7.34 0.78 20.42
C VAL A 170 7.53 1.44 21.78
N GLY A 171 8.14 2.63 21.77
CA GLY A 171 8.26 3.49 22.93
C GLY A 171 7.03 4.37 23.10
N THR A 172 6.43 4.38 24.30
CA THR A 172 5.19 5.15 24.56
C THR A 172 5.42 6.65 24.82
N ASN A 173 6.64 7.15 24.57
CA ASN A 173 6.92 8.58 24.61
C ASN A 173 6.62 9.27 23.27
N GLY A 174 6.53 8.52 22.17
CA GLY A 174 6.14 8.98 20.86
C GLY A 174 4.64 8.87 20.61
N ALA A 175 4.19 9.38 19.47
CA ALA A 175 2.81 9.23 19.03
C ALA A 175 2.52 7.76 18.67
N ILE A 176 1.40 7.27 19.15
CA ILE A 176 0.87 5.94 18.83
C ILE A 176 -0.56 6.12 18.33
N TYR A 177 -0.89 5.46 17.25
CA TYR A 177 -2.23 5.39 16.71
C TYR A 177 -2.73 3.95 16.81
N SER A 178 -4.02 3.73 16.94
CA SER A 178 -4.59 2.39 17.05
C SER A 178 -5.88 2.27 16.27
N ALA A 179 -6.07 1.10 15.64
CA ALA A 179 -7.33 0.73 15.02
C ALA A 179 -8.30 0.03 16.00
N GLY A 180 -7.82 -0.43 17.15
CA GLY A 180 -8.64 -1.11 18.15
C GLY A 180 -8.05 -2.43 18.64
N TRP A 181 -8.92 -3.20 19.31
CA TRP A 181 -8.60 -4.43 20.00
C TRP A 181 -9.04 -5.68 19.22
N GLU A 182 -8.18 -6.65 19.15
CA GLU A 182 -8.50 -8.01 18.69
C GLU A 182 -8.03 -9.02 19.76
N ASN A 183 -8.97 -9.70 20.41
CA ASN A 183 -8.68 -10.77 21.38
C ASN A 183 -7.65 -10.37 22.46
N GLY A 184 -7.74 -9.15 22.99
CA GLY A 184 -6.81 -8.65 24.02
C GLY A 184 -5.49 -8.09 23.49
N TRP A 185 -5.36 -7.95 22.17
CA TRP A 185 -4.21 -7.33 21.51
C TRP A 185 -4.62 -6.01 20.85
N LEU A 186 -3.84 -4.98 21.07
CA LEU A 186 -4.05 -3.66 20.48
C LEU A 186 -3.30 -3.56 19.16
N LEU A 187 -4.01 -3.31 18.05
CA LEU A 187 -3.40 -3.05 16.76
C LEU A 187 -2.93 -1.59 16.72
N VAL A 188 -1.63 -1.39 16.65
CA VAL A 188 -1.01 -0.04 16.71
C VAL A 188 -0.25 0.30 15.44
N MET A 189 -0.19 1.60 15.14
CA MET A 189 0.65 2.21 14.12
C MET A 189 1.55 3.26 14.80
N TYR A 190 2.83 3.27 14.46
CA TYR A 190 3.81 4.18 15.07
C TYR A 190 4.99 4.43 14.13
N GLU A 191 5.68 5.53 14.34
CA GLU A 191 6.92 5.86 13.64
C GLU A 191 8.14 5.34 14.39
N THR A 192 9.09 4.77 13.66
CA THR A 192 10.38 4.34 14.20
C THR A 192 11.40 5.48 14.18
N ASN A 193 12.49 5.35 14.94
CA ASN A 193 13.59 6.34 14.94
C ASN A 193 14.26 6.50 13.57
N SER A 194 14.09 5.55 12.65
CA SER A 194 14.60 5.62 11.27
C SER A 194 13.61 6.30 10.31
N GLY A 195 12.48 6.80 10.79
CA GLY A 195 11.44 7.43 9.99
C GLY A 195 10.61 6.45 9.15
N SER A 196 10.63 5.15 9.48
CA SER A 196 9.70 4.17 8.92
C SER A 196 8.43 4.13 9.78
N VAL A 197 7.27 3.92 9.15
CA VAL A 197 6.03 3.62 9.85
C VAL A 197 5.92 2.12 10.03
N ARG A 198 5.40 1.68 11.15
CA ARG A 198 5.13 0.26 11.41
C ARG A 198 3.74 0.06 11.97
N VAL A 199 3.10 -1.02 11.52
CA VAL A 199 1.83 -1.50 12.05
C VAL A 199 2.03 -2.89 12.65
N GLY A 200 1.48 -3.12 13.83
CA GLY A 200 1.56 -4.42 14.50
C GLY A 200 0.80 -4.43 15.82
N TYR A 201 0.89 -5.53 16.52
CA TYR A 201 0.12 -5.79 17.73
C TYR A 201 0.96 -5.65 18.99
N VAL A 202 0.38 -5.02 19.99
CA VAL A 202 0.88 -5.01 21.38
C VAL A 202 -0.09 -5.79 22.25
N SER A 203 0.43 -6.71 23.07
CA SER A 203 -0.41 -7.42 24.04
C SER A 203 -0.94 -6.48 25.10
N GLY A 204 -2.24 -6.55 25.41
CA GLY A 204 -2.84 -5.80 26.51
C GLY A 204 -2.19 -6.08 27.86
N ASP A 205 -1.68 -7.30 28.05
CA ASP A 205 -0.95 -7.70 29.29
C ASP A 205 0.36 -6.92 29.50
N ASP A 206 0.96 -6.41 28.41
CA ASP A 206 2.21 -5.66 28.47
C ASP A 206 1.96 -4.14 28.72
N ILE A 207 0.72 -3.66 28.54
CA ILE A 207 0.37 -2.24 28.66
C ILE A 207 0.01 -1.88 30.12
N ARG A 208 0.77 -0.99 30.73
CA ARG A 208 0.48 -0.47 32.06
C ARG A 208 -0.31 0.83 31.96
N GLY A 209 -1.32 0.98 32.81
CA GLY A 209 -2.08 2.24 32.95
C GLY A 209 -3.34 2.35 32.07
N GLY A 210 -3.74 1.24 31.43
CA GLY A 210 -4.93 1.20 30.59
C GLY A 210 -4.73 1.86 29.22
N VAL A 211 -5.71 1.69 28.32
CA VAL A 211 -5.76 2.29 26.99
C VAL A 211 -7.12 2.97 26.84
N PRO A 212 -7.18 4.26 26.50
CA PRO A 212 -8.45 4.99 26.33
C PRO A 212 -9.06 4.67 24.95
N MET A 213 -9.31 3.39 24.67
CA MET A 213 -9.91 2.88 23.44
C MET A 213 -10.64 1.57 23.73
N ASP A 214 -11.87 1.47 23.28
CA ASP A 214 -12.74 0.29 23.45
C ASP A 214 -13.19 -0.33 22.11
N THR A 215 -12.73 0.22 20.99
CA THR A 215 -13.04 -0.29 19.65
C THR A 215 -12.57 -1.72 19.50
N SER A 216 -13.51 -2.64 19.20
CA SER A 216 -13.20 -4.02 18.90
C SER A 216 -13.04 -4.23 17.40
N LEU A 217 -11.95 -4.87 16.99
CA LEU A 217 -11.69 -5.24 15.61
C LEU A 217 -12.31 -6.59 15.29
N THR A 218 -13.01 -6.65 14.17
CA THR A 218 -13.53 -7.88 13.59
C THR A 218 -13.04 -7.97 12.15
N PHE A 219 -12.35 -9.04 11.81
CA PHE A 219 -11.83 -9.31 10.47
C PHE A 219 -12.65 -10.38 9.76
N SER A 220 -12.60 -10.40 8.43
CA SER A 220 -13.37 -11.35 7.60
C SER A 220 -12.80 -12.77 7.63
N TYR A 221 -11.49 -12.94 7.80
CA TYR A 221 -10.80 -14.23 7.76
C TYR A 221 -11.12 -15.07 6.51
N THR A 222 -11.20 -14.40 5.36
CA THR A 222 -11.57 -15.02 4.09
C THR A 222 -10.33 -15.52 3.35
N THR A 223 -10.39 -16.72 2.77
CA THR A 223 -9.31 -17.23 1.93
C THR A 223 -9.14 -16.35 0.68
N ALA A 224 -7.91 -16.04 0.34
CA ALA A 224 -7.57 -15.30 -0.87
C ALA A 224 -6.34 -15.89 -1.55
N THR A 225 -6.20 -15.62 -2.84
CA THR A 225 -5.03 -16.01 -3.65
C THR A 225 -4.38 -14.78 -4.24
N LEU A 226 -3.05 -14.70 -4.16
CA LEU A 226 -2.27 -13.64 -4.78
C LEU A 226 -2.28 -13.78 -6.30
N ASN A 227 -2.70 -12.73 -7.01
CA ASN A 227 -2.72 -12.69 -8.48
C ASN A 227 -1.33 -12.46 -9.06
N ALA A 228 -0.47 -11.75 -8.31
CA ALA A 228 0.90 -11.41 -8.69
C ALA A 228 1.84 -11.55 -7.50
N GLY A 229 3.13 -11.65 -7.77
CA GLY A 229 4.17 -11.55 -6.74
C GLY A 229 4.18 -10.15 -6.14
N THR A 230 4.21 -10.03 -4.80
CA THR A 230 4.20 -8.73 -4.13
C THR A 230 4.95 -8.76 -2.81
N ALA A 231 5.40 -7.59 -2.36
CA ALA A 231 5.99 -7.42 -1.04
C ALA A 231 4.90 -7.38 0.04
N LEU A 232 5.06 -8.19 1.08
CA LEU A 232 4.34 -8.04 2.34
C LEU A 232 5.09 -7.00 3.19
N THR A 233 4.39 -5.97 3.66
CA THR A 233 4.98 -4.90 4.47
C THR A 233 4.19 -4.65 5.75
N ASP A 234 4.85 -4.19 6.80
CA ASP A 234 4.23 -3.59 7.99
C ASP A 234 4.22 -2.06 7.94
N ASP A 235 4.60 -1.49 6.80
CA ASP A 235 4.75 -0.05 6.56
C ASP A 235 3.93 0.39 5.32
N PRO A 236 2.59 0.47 5.42
CA PRO A 236 1.75 0.86 4.29
C PRO A 236 1.89 2.36 3.96
N ALA A 237 2.35 3.18 4.91
CA ALA A 237 2.51 4.61 4.73
C ALA A 237 3.77 4.96 3.93
N MET A 238 4.90 4.37 4.28
CA MET A 238 6.22 4.74 3.73
C MET A 238 6.83 3.65 2.84
N ARG A 239 6.36 2.41 2.93
CA ARG A 239 6.88 1.22 2.23
C ARG A 239 8.40 1.03 2.30
N LYS A 240 9.01 1.47 3.38
CA LYS A 240 10.45 1.33 3.60
C LYS A 240 10.86 -0.06 4.09
N THR A 241 9.90 -0.85 4.60
CA THR A 241 10.16 -2.17 5.15
C THR A 241 9.41 -3.24 4.37
N THR A 242 10.09 -4.34 4.07
CA THR A 242 9.51 -5.55 3.49
C THR A 242 9.70 -6.68 4.47
N ILE A 243 8.60 -7.33 4.87
CA ILE A 243 8.63 -8.51 5.73
C ILE A 243 9.04 -9.74 4.91
N ALA A 244 8.39 -9.94 3.77
CA ALA A 244 8.62 -11.05 2.85
C ALA A 244 8.23 -10.69 1.42
N GLN A 245 8.78 -11.42 0.46
CA GLN A 245 8.30 -11.44 -0.92
C GLN A 245 7.34 -12.62 -1.09
N LEU A 246 6.10 -12.33 -1.42
CA LEU A 246 5.07 -13.32 -1.66
C LEU A 246 5.00 -13.64 -3.15
N ARG A 247 4.71 -14.89 -3.50
CA ARG A 247 4.64 -15.33 -4.90
C ARG A 247 3.21 -15.31 -5.42
N ALA A 248 3.03 -15.08 -6.72
CA ALA A 248 1.77 -15.32 -7.39
C ALA A 248 1.26 -16.74 -7.13
N GLY A 249 -0.03 -16.91 -6.96
CA GLY A 249 -0.69 -18.19 -6.62
C GLY A 249 -0.59 -18.58 -5.15
N SER A 250 0.14 -17.85 -4.30
CA SER A 250 0.15 -18.13 -2.86
C SER A 250 -1.23 -17.89 -2.24
N GLN A 251 -1.67 -18.83 -1.41
CA GLN A 251 -2.87 -18.67 -0.59
C GLN A 251 -2.54 -17.89 0.68
N VAL A 252 -3.41 -16.96 1.02
CA VAL A 252 -3.32 -16.11 2.21
C VAL A 252 -4.71 -15.95 2.82
N THR A 253 -4.79 -15.46 4.05
CA THR A 253 -6.06 -15.06 4.66
C THR A 253 -6.22 -13.55 4.53
N TYR A 254 -7.24 -13.11 3.80
CA TYR A 254 -7.65 -11.71 3.76
C TYR A 254 -8.38 -11.36 5.06
N LEU A 255 -8.02 -10.26 5.67
CA LEU A 255 -8.57 -9.79 6.94
C LEU A 255 -9.52 -8.60 6.73
N THR A 256 -9.04 -7.55 6.11
CA THR A 256 -9.77 -6.30 5.81
C THR A 256 -8.96 -5.45 4.83
N SER A 257 -9.50 -4.30 4.44
CA SER A 257 -8.73 -3.27 3.73
C SER A 257 -8.63 -2.01 4.59
N PHE A 258 -7.46 -1.40 4.56
CA PHE A 258 -7.21 -0.06 5.10
C PHE A 258 -6.94 0.92 3.97
N PHE A 259 -7.23 2.19 4.20
CA PHE A 259 -7.17 3.21 3.17
C PHE A 259 -6.38 4.43 3.68
N ASN A 260 -5.55 4.93 2.80
CA ASN A 260 -5.01 6.28 2.82
C ASN A 260 -5.27 6.90 1.44
N LYS A 261 -4.31 7.53 0.79
CA LYS A 261 -4.45 7.88 -0.65
C LYS A 261 -4.44 6.64 -1.57
N SER A 262 -4.07 5.48 -1.03
CA SER A 262 -4.10 4.18 -1.68
C SER A 262 -4.93 3.19 -0.86
N ALA A 263 -5.36 2.10 -1.48
CA ALA A 263 -6.00 0.98 -0.81
C ALA A 263 -4.97 -0.12 -0.51
N TRP A 264 -5.07 -0.69 0.69
CA TRP A 264 -4.18 -1.72 1.21
C TRP A 264 -4.98 -2.89 1.74
N ASP A 265 -4.72 -4.09 1.23
CA ASP A 265 -5.30 -5.29 1.78
C ASP A 265 -4.42 -5.80 2.93
N TYR A 266 -5.02 -5.94 4.10
CA TYR A 266 -4.39 -6.48 5.30
C TYR A 266 -4.61 -7.98 5.34
N ILE A 267 -3.54 -8.73 5.33
CA ILE A 267 -3.57 -10.19 5.18
C ILE A 267 -2.80 -10.90 6.31
N GLU A 268 -3.15 -12.16 6.50
CA GLU A 268 -2.37 -13.10 7.33
C GLU A 268 -1.79 -14.20 6.45
N THR A 269 -0.52 -14.54 6.71
CA THR A 269 0.21 -15.62 6.03
C THR A 269 1.24 -16.22 6.98
N THR A 270 2.02 -17.19 6.52
CA THR A 270 3.15 -17.76 7.27
C THR A 270 4.46 -17.36 6.61
N VAL A 271 5.34 -16.73 7.37
CA VAL A 271 6.71 -16.37 6.97
C VAL A 271 7.68 -17.09 7.92
N ASP A 272 8.60 -17.89 7.37
CA ASP A 272 9.58 -18.67 8.12
C ASP A 272 8.97 -19.49 9.27
N GLY A 273 7.78 -20.07 9.03
CA GLY A 273 7.06 -20.88 9.99
C GLY A 273 6.30 -20.07 11.07
N GLN A 274 6.29 -18.76 11.00
CA GLN A 274 5.59 -17.88 11.95
C GLN A 274 4.37 -17.24 11.30
N THR A 275 3.23 -17.23 12.00
CA THR A 275 2.06 -16.44 11.59
C THR A 275 2.47 -14.98 11.51
N THR A 276 2.19 -14.36 10.39
CA THR A 276 2.63 -13.00 10.08
C THR A 276 1.50 -12.26 9.38
N ARG A 277 1.21 -11.05 9.84
CA ARG A 277 0.28 -10.14 9.17
C ARG A 277 1.03 -8.95 8.59
N GLY A 278 0.44 -8.41 7.55
CA GLY A 278 0.98 -7.21 6.90
C GLY A 278 0.07 -6.77 5.77
N PHE A 279 0.54 -5.78 5.04
CA PHE A 279 -0.17 -5.14 3.95
C PHE A 279 0.39 -5.55 2.60
N VAL A 280 -0.50 -5.71 1.65
CA VAL A 280 -0.21 -5.78 0.22
C VAL A 280 -1.03 -4.71 -0.48
N PRO A 281 -0.59 -4.14 -1.63
CA PRO A 281 -1.42 -3.23 -2.39
C PRO A 281 -2.75 -3.88 -2.77
N ALA A 282 -3.87 -3.15 -2.64
CA ALA A 282 -5.17 -3.65 -3.08
C ALA A 282 -5.15 -3.92 -4.59
N GLY A 283 -5.90 -4.96 -5.00
CA GLY A 283 -5.88 -5.47 -6.37
C GLY A 283 -4.92 -6.62 -6.61
N CYS A 284 -4.02 -6.93 -5.65
CA CYS A 284 -3.13 -8.09 -5.71
C CYS A 284 -3.82 -9.41 -5.34
N LEU A 285 -5.05 -9.38 -4.87
CA LEU A 285 -5.77 -10.55 -4.36
C LEU A 285 -7.00 -10.90 -5.17
N THR A 286 -7.25 -12.20 -5.36
CA THR A 286 -8.59 -12.75 -5.60
C THR A 286 -9.11 -13.28 -4.27
N ILE A 287 -10.15 -12.63 -3.73
CA ILE A 287 -10.79 -13.02 -2.47
C ILE A 287 -11.86 -14.04 -2.80
N HIS A 288 -11.81 -15.21 -2.15
CA HIS A 288 -12.76 -16.31 -2.36
C HIS A 288 -13.87 -16.17 -1.31
N GLY A 289 -14.90 -15.35 -1.62
CA GLY A 289 -16.09 -15.27 -0.78
C GLY A 289 -16.90 -16.58 -0.84
N ASP A 290 -17.56 -16.91 0.28
CA ASP A 290 -18.55 -18.01 0.34
C ASP A 290 -19.78 -17.69 -0.50
#